data_1753b497a43893babe7a68a59b6ae717
#
_entry.id   1753b497a43893babe7a68a59b6ae717
#
_cell.length_a   1.000
_cell.length_b   1.000
_cell.length_c   1.000
_cell.angle_alpha   90.00
_cell.angle_beta   90.00
_cell.angle_gamma   90.00
#
_symmetry.space_group_name_H-M   'P 1'
#
loop_
_entity.id
_entity.type
_entity.pdbx_description
1 polymer ?
#
loop_
_entity_poly.entity_id
_entity_poly.type
_entity_poly.pdbx_seq_one_letter_code
_entity_poly.pdbx_strand_id
1 'polypeptide(L)'
;MPFWAIVYCLMILLSGIIVIFIHKQRPAYYIAGQILSSLLGVLIFVFYYESFFTRPQSLVIIILMAAYIFYWELWENRYLFPKIQSQDEISLDTEKNNAQFQFTVTKKTFIIFLIGVIAISLPFLYVVIKLLASYF
;
A
#
# COMPACT_ATOMS: atom_id res chain seq x y z
N MET A 1 9.89 -3.15 -20.24
CA MET A 1 9.65 -3.41 -18.82
C MET A 1 10.08 -4.83 -18.46
N PRO A 2 10.93 -5.07 -17.46
CA PRO A 2 11.37 -6.42 -17.11
C PRO A 2 10.22 -7.23 -16.48
N PHE A 3 10.30 -8.55 -16.60
CA PHE A 3 9.25 -9.47 -16.14
C PHE A 3 8.86 -9.27 -14.67
N TRP A 4 9.86 -9.09 -13.78
CA TRP A 4 9.61 -8.87 -12.35
C TRP A 4 8.78 -7.61 -12.07
N ALA A 5 8.97 -6.54 -12.85
CA ALA A 5 8.21 -5.31 -12.68
C ALA A 5 6.75 -5.46 -13.14
N ILE A 6 6.50 -6.28 -14.17
CA ILE A 6 5.13 -6.64 -14.60
C ILE A 6 4.42 -7.41 -13.47
N VAL A 7 5.09 -8.43 -12.93
CA VAL A 7 4.55 -9.21 -11.80
C VAL A 7 4.26 -8.31 -10.60
N TYR A 8 5.17 -7.39 -10.30
CA TYR A 8 4.99 -6.44 -9.19
C TYR A 8 3.81 -5.49 -9.41
N CYS A 9 3.63 -4.97 -10.63
CA CYS A 9 2.46 -4.16 -10.98
C CYS A 9 1.14 -4.95 -10.82
N LEU A 10 1.12 -6.21 -11.23
CA LEU A 10 -0.04 -7.09 -11.03
C LEU A 10 -0.31 -7.31 -9.54
N MET A 11 0.72 -7.48 -8.71
CA MET A 11 0.56 -7.59 -7.26
C MET A 11 -0.02 -6.32 -6.64
N ILE A 12 0.41 -5.12 -7.10
CA ILE A 12 -0.17 -3.84 -6.65
C ILE A 12 -1.67 -3.79 -6.98
N LEU A 13 -2.06 -4.12 -8.20
CA LEU A 13 -3.47 -4.10 -8.60
C LEU A 13 -4.30 -5.14 -7.83
N LEU A 14 -3.79 -6.35 -7.68
CA LEU A 14 -4.46 -7.41 -6.92
C LEU A 14 -4.62 -7.03 -5.45
N SER A 15 -3.59 -6.45 -4.82
CA SER A 15 -3.67 -5.99 -3.44
C SER A 15 -4.74 -4.91 -3.25
N GLY A 16 -4.85 -3.96 -4.19
CA GLY A 16 -5.90 -2.95 -4.18
C GLY A 16 -7.30 -3.57 -4.27
N ILE A 17 -7.50 -4.55 -5.14
CA ILE A 17 -8.76 -5.29 -5.28
C ILE A 17 -9.09 -6.05 -3.98
N ILE A 18 -8.12 -6.77 -3.41
CA ILE A 18 -8.30 -7.52 -2.16
C ILE A 18 -8.72 -6.60 -1.01
N VAL A 19 -8.08 -5.45 -0.86
CA VAL A 19 -8.42 -4.45 0.16
C VAL A 19 -9.86 -3.97 0.00
N ILE A 20 -10.34 -3.73 -1.23
CA ILE A 20 -11.72 -3.34 -1.51
C ILE A 20 -12.70 -4.44 -1.07
N PHE A 21 -12.41 -5.72 -1.38
CA PHE A 21 -13.26 -6.84 -0.98
C PHE A 21 -13.34 -7.02 0.52
N ILE A 22 -12.21 -6.89 1.22
CA ILE A 22 -12.15 -6.97 2.70
C ILE A 22 -12.98 -5.85 3.34
N HIS A 23 -12.95 -4.65 2.74
CA HIS A 23 -13.60 -3.46 3.29
C HIS A 23 -14.88 -3.07 2.52
N LYS A 24 -15.68 -4.05 2.11
CA LYS A 24 -16.93 -3.84 1.34
C LYS A 24 -17.93 -2.86 1.96
N GLN A 25 -17.86 -2.63 3.27
CA GLN A 25 -18.75 -1.70 4.00
C GLN A 25 -18.21 -0.26 4.08
N ARG A 26 -17.04 0.02 3.50
CA ARG A 26 -16.44 1.36 3.51
C ARG A 26 -17.13 2.29 2.51
N PRO A 27 -17.10 3.60 2.76
CA PRO A 27 -17.72 4.59 1.88
C PRO A 27 -17.05 4.61 0.50
N ALA A 28 -17.79 5.05 -0.51
CA ALA A 28 -17.34 5.05 -1.91
C ALA A 28 -16.03 5.82 -2.14
N TYR A 29 -15.74 6.88 -1.35
CA TYR A 29 -14.49 7.63 -1.47
C TYR A 29 -13.26 6.76 -1.15
N TYR A 30 -13.38 5.81 -0.19
CA TYR A 30 -12.31 4.90 0.17
C TYR A 30 -12.00 3.93 -0.99
N ILE A 31 -13.04 3.40 -1.62
CA ILE A 31 -12.90 2.51 -2.78
C ILE A 31 -12.22 3.27 -3.95
N ALA A 32 -12.69 4.49 -4.23
CA ALA A 32 -12.10 5.32 -5.28
C ALA A 32 -10.63 5.67 -5.00
N GLY A 33 -10.30 6.02 -3.76
CA GLY A 33 -8.93 6.32 -3.35
C GLY A 33 -8.00 5.11 -3.43
N GLN A 34 -8.48 3.92 -3.06
CA GLN A 34 -7.71 2.68 -3.17
C GLN A 34 -7.42 2.32 -4.63
N ILE A 35 -8.41 2.45 -5.51
CA ILE A 35 -8.21 2.25 -6.96
C ILE A 35 -7.20 3.26 -7.49
N LEU A 36 -7.35 4.52 -7.13
CA LEU A 36 -6.44 5.59 -7.57
C LEU A 36 -5.01 5.34 -7.08
N SER A 37 -4.80 4.97 -5.80
CA SER A 37 -3.48 4.63 -5.25
C SER A 37 -2.83 3.48 -6.03
N SER A 38 -3.57 2.40 -6.31
CA SER A 38 -3.06 1.25 -7.07
C SER A 38 -2.71 1.63 -8.51
N LEU A 39 -3.55 2.42 -9.19
CA LEU A 39 -3.28 2.88 -10.56
C LEU A 39 -2.06 3.82 -10.62
N LEU A 40 -1.94 4.75 -9.68
CA LEU A 40 -0.77 5.64 -9.60
C LEU A 40 0.50 4.85 -9.31
N GLY A 41 0.43 3.81 -8.47
CA GLY A 41 1.54 2.90 -8.23
C GLY A 41 2.04 2.23 -9.50
N VAL A 42 1.13 1.70 -10.32
CA VAL A 42 1.48 1.11 -11.62
C VAL A 42 2.03 2.16 -12.59
N LEU A 43 1.43 3.36 -12.64
CA LEU A 43 1.89 4.45 -13.50
C LEU A 43 3.33 4.87 -13.21
N ILE A 44 3.76 4.88 -11.95
CA ILE A 44 5.17 5.16 -11.59
C ILE A 44 6.11 4.15 -12.26
N PHE A 45 5.77 2.86 -12.27
CA PHE A 45 6.56 1.84 -12.98
C PHE A 45 6.54 2.06 -14.50
N VAL A 46 5.38 2.37 -15.07
CA VAL A 46 5.23 2.65 -16.52
C VAL A 46 6.08 3.85 -16.93
N PHE A 47 6.13 4.92 -16.15
CA PHE A 47 6.95 6.10 -16.40
C PHE A 47 8.46 5.80 -16.24
N TYR A 48 8.81 5.01 -15.22
CA TYR A 48 10.22 4.65 -15.01
C TYR A 48 10.79 3.83 -16.18
N TYR A 49 10.02 2.88 -16.71
CA TYR A 49 10.43 2.02 -17.83
C TYR A 49 10.03 2.58 -19.20
N GLU A 50 9.34 3.71 -19.27
CA GLU A 50 8.83 4.33 -20.51
C GLU A 50 8.14 3.33 -21.44
N SER A 51 7.37 2.36 -20.84
CA SER A 51 6.85 1.22 -21.58
C SER A 51 5.66 1.56 -22.47
N PHE A 52 4.75 2.44 -22.02
CA PHE A 52 3.53 2.85 -22.74
C PHE A 52 3.40 4.38 -22.81
N PHE A 53 3.92 5.09 -21.82
CA PHE A 53 3.89 6.53 -21.74
C PHE A 53 5.29 7.07 -21.47
N THR A 54 5.61 8.20 -22.10
CA THR A 54 6.82 8.96 -21.77
C THR A 54 6.66 9.55 -20.36
N ARG A 55 7.78 9.67 -19.65
CA ARG A 55 7.76 10.29 -18.31
C ARG A 55 7.26 11.73 -18.38
N PRO A 56 6.51 12.19 -17.35
CA PRO A 56 6.09 13.59 -17.26
C PRO A 56 7.31 14.51 -17.26
N GLN A 57 7.21 15.67 -17.92
CA GLN A 57 8.29 16.65 -17.91
C GLN A 57 8.50 17.30 -16.53
N SER A 58 7.47 17.30 -15.69
CA SER A 58 7.49 17.93 -14.37
C SER A 58 7.76 16.91 -13.26
N LEU A 59 8.86 17.09 -12.55
CA LEU A 59 9.21 16.34 -11.32
C LEU A 59 8.09 16.44 -10.27
N VAL A 60 7.38 17.58 -10.20
CA VAL A 60 6.31 17.82 -9.22
C VAL A 60 5.20 16.77 -9.35
N ILE A 61 4.86 16.35 -10.57
CA ILE A 61 3.83 15.33 -10.80
C ILE A 61 4.23 14.01 -10.13
N ILE A 62 5.48 13.59 -10.29
CA ILE A 62 5.98 12.33 -9.68
C ILE A 62 5.97 12.44 -8.15
N ILE A 63 6.39 13.59 -7.60
CA ILE A 63 6.37 13.82 -6.14
C ILE A 63 4.93 13.77 -5.61
N LEU A 64 3.97 14.41 -6.28
CA LEU A 64 2.57 14.38 -5.87
C LEU A 64 1.97 12.97 -5.93
N MET A 65 2.27 12.22 -7.00
CA MET A 65 1.83 10.82 -7.12
C MET A 65 2.39 9.96 -5.98
N ALA A 66 3.70 10.04 -5.72
CA ALA A 66 4.34 9.30 -4.65
C ALA A 66 3.79 9.71 -3.28
N ALA A 67 3.65 11.01 -3.00
CA ALA A 67 3.09 11.52 -1.75
C ALA A 67 1.65 11.03 -1.52
N TYR A 68 0.81 11.02 -2.58
CA TYR A 68 -0.55 10.50 -2.49
C TYR A 68 -0.56 9.00 -2.15
N ILE A 69 0.29 8.19 -2.81
CA ILE A 69 0.38 6.74 -2.54
C ILE A 69 0.82 6.50 -1.10
N PHE A 70 1.88 7.19 -0.62
CA PHE A 70 2.34 7.06 0.76
C PHE A 70 1.29 7.48 1.77
N TYR A 71 0.59 8.61 1.52
CA TYR A 71 -0.51 9.04 2.38
C TYR A 71 -1.60 7.97 2.45
N TRP A 72 -2.02 7.44 1.29
CA TRP A 72 -3.10 6.46 1.23
C TRP A 72 -2.72 5.14 1.92
N GLU A 73 -1.56 4.59 1.60
CA GLU A 73 -1.12 3.29 2.13
C GLU A 73 -0.75 3.35 3.63
N LEU A 74 -0.19 4.45 4.12
CA LEU A 74 0.22 4.56 5.52
C LEU A 74 -0.88 5.11 6.42
N TRP A 75 -1.69 6.06 5.94
CA TRP A 75 -2.67 6.73 6.75
C TRP A 75 -4.07 6.14 6.61
N GLU A 76 -4.57 6.02 5.39
CA GLU A 76 -5.92 5.48 5.15
C GLU A 76 -5.98 3.97 5.40
N ASN A 77 -4.92 3.24 5.08
CA ASN A 77 -4.84 1.78 5.27
C ASN A 77 -4.26 1.38 6.64
N ARG A 78 -4.09 2.31 7.59
CA ARG A 78 -3.56 2.01 8.94
C ARG A 78 -4.33 0.92 9.70
N TYR A 79 -5.60 0.67 9.36
CA TYR A 79 -6.41 -0.39 10.00
C TYR A 79 -5.99 -1.80 9.57
N LEU A 80 -5.28 -1.93 8.45
CA LEU A 80 -4.74 -3.21 8.00
C LEU A 80 -3.53 -3.65 8.83
N PHE A 81 -2.90 -2.70 9.57
CA PHE A 81 -1.82 -3.03 10.46
C PHE A 81 -2.36 -3.75 11.70
N PRO A 82 -1.84 -4.95 12.00
CA PRO A 82 -2.26 -5.71 13.18
C PRO A 82 -1.93 -4.95 14.46
N LYS A 83 -2.83 -5.00 15.46
CA LYS A 83 -2.56 -4.47 16.79
C LYS A 83 -1.77 -5.50 17.60
N ILE A 84 -0.78 -5.01 18.36
CA ILE A 84 -0.04 -5.84 19.33
C ILE A 84 -0.98 -6.10 20.50
N GLN A 85 -1.20 -7.38 20.83
CA GLN A 85 -1.94 -7.80 22.02
C GLN A 85 -1.06 -7.57 23.25
N SER A 86 -1.44 -6.65 24.11
CA SER A 86 -0.86 -6.54 25.46
C SER A 86 -1.34 -7.73 26.28
N GLN A 87 -0.45 -8.37 27.01
CA GLN A 87 -0.73 -9.60 27.79
C GLN A 87 -1.73 -9.37 28.93
N ASP A 88 -2.11 -8.15 29.24
CA ASP A 88 -2.97 -7.77 30.37
C ASP A 88 -4.47 -7.66 30.04
N GLU A 89 -4.88 -7.84 28.78
CA GLU A 89 -6.29 -7.69 28.36
C GLU A 89 -7.07 -9.01 28.15
N ILE A 90 -6.60 -10.12 28.72
CA ILE A 90 -7.25 -11.44 28.52
C ILE A 90 -8.60 -11.58 29.26
N SER A 91 -9.06 -10.60 30.03
CA SER A 91 -10.17 -10.84 30.96
C SER A 91 -11.44 -10.02 30.81
N LEU A 92 -11.65 -9.13 29.83
CA LEU A 92 -12.83 -8.26 29.88
C LEU A 92 -13.63 -7.93 28.60
N ASP A 93 -13.33 -8.48 27.42
CA ASP A 93 -14.14 -8.14 26.23
C ASP A 93 -14.70 -9.35 25.47
N THR A 94 -15.60 -10.10 26.16
CA THR A 94 -16.47 -11.09 25.49
C THR A 94 -17.77 -10.47 24.97
N GLU A 95 -17.96 -9.17 25.07
CA GLU A 95 -19.24 -8.55 24.67
C GLU A 95 -19.07 -7.14 24.11
N LYS A 96 -18.74 -7.04 22.81
CA LYS A 96 -19.31 -5.99 21.94
C LYS A 96 -19.03 -6.31 20.47
N ASN A 97 -20.04 -6.95 19.86
CA ASN A 97 -20.21 -7.08 18.42
C ASN A 97 -20.22 -5.73 17.73
N ASN A 98 -19.10 -5.34 17.16
CA ASN A 98 -19.06 -4.48 15.98
C ASN A 98 -17.89 -4.96 15.13
N ALA A 99 -18.22 -5.59 14.02
CA ALA A 99 -17.31 -6.27 13.09
C ALA A 99 -16.35 -5.31 12.40
N GLN A 100 -15.39 -4.77 13.13
CA GLN A 100 -14.12 -4.32 12.57
C GLN A 100 -13.15 -5.48 12.73
N PHE A 101 -12.75 -6.06 11.61
CA PHE A 101 -11.78 -7.13 11.54
C PHE A 101 -10.42 -6.61 12.07
N GLN A 102 -10.24 -6.62 13.38
CA GLN A 102 -8.98 -6.25 14.02
C GLN A 102 -8.19 -7.55 14.26
N PHE A 103 -7.15 -7.71 13.47
CA PHE A 103 -6.23 -8.83 13.62
C PHE A 103 -5.29 -8.51 14.80
N THR A 104 -5.48 -9.18 15.93
CA THR A 104 -4.55 -9.10 17.07
C THR A 104 -3.45 -10.15 16.88
N VAL A 105 -2.19 -9.72 16.96
CA VAL A 105 -1.03 -10.58 16.77
C VAL A 105 -0.05 -10.46 17.92
N THR A 106 0.73 -11.49 18.15
CA THR A 106 1.83 -11.44 19.12
C THR A 106 2.92 -10.47 18.63
N LYS A 107 3.71 -9.90 19.55
CA LYS A 107 4.83 -8.99 19.23
C LYS A 107 5.79 -9.59 18.19
N LYS A 108 6.04 -10.90 18.26
CA LYS A 108 6.90 -11.63 17.32
C LYS A 108 6.32 -11.63 15.91
N THR A 109 5.03 -11.96 15.78
CA THR A 109 4.31 -11.99 14.50
C THR A 109 4.20 -10.58 13.90
N PHE A 110 4.02 -9.55 14.73
CA PHE A 110 4.01 -8.16 14.28
C PHE A 110 5.34 -7.74 13.65
N ILE A 111 6.47 -8.10 14.27
CA ILE A 111 7.80 -7.80 13.72
C ILE A 111 8.01 -8.50 12.37
N ILE A 112 7.63 -9.77 12.26
CA ILE A 112 7.71 -10.52 10.99
C ILE A 112 6.86 -9.86 9.91
N PHE A 113 5.63 -9.47 10.26
CA PHE A 113 4.74 -8.73 9.36
C PHE A 113 5.37 -7.41 8.89
N LEU A 114 5.93 -6.62 9.81
CA LEU A 114 6.57 -5.34 9.49
C LEU A 114 7.76 -5.53 8.54
N ILE A 115 8.62 -6.52 8.80
CA ILE A 115 9.73 -6.89 7.91
C ILE A 115 9.21 -7.27 6.52
N GLY A 116 8.14 -8.05 6.44
CA GLY A 116 7.49 -8.42 5.19
C GLY A 116 6.98 -7.20 4.40
N VAL A 117 6.30 -6.28 5.06
CA VAL A 117 5.81 -5.03 4.44
C VAL A 117 6.98 -4.19 3.90
N ILE A 118 8.05 -4.03 4.69
CA ILE A 118 9.25 -3.30 4.26
C ILE A 118 9.86 -4.00 3.03
N ALA A 119 10.06 -5.31 3.08
CA ALA A 119 10.66 -6.08 1.98
C ALA A 119 9.85 -5.96 0.67
N ILE A 120 8.51 -6.00 0.77
CA ILE A 120 7.62 -5.83 -0.38
C ILE A 120 7.66 -4.40 -0.92
N SER A 121 7.84 -3.38 -0.07
CA SER A 121 7.88 -1.98 -0.50
C SER A 121 9.22 -1.56 -1.14
N LEU A 122 10.31 -2.29 -0.91
CA LEU A 122 11.63 -1.96 -1.42
C LEU A 122 11.69 -1.78 -2.95
N PRO A 123 11.09 -2.65 -3.80
CA PRO A 123 11.13 -2.46 -5.25
C PRO A 123 10.43 -1.18 -5.68
N PHE A 124 9.33 -0.82 -5.01
CA PHE A 124 8.61 0.42 -5.27
C PHE A 124 9.44 1.65 -4.91
N LEU A 125 10.02 1.67 -3.70
CA LEU A 125 10.92 2.74 -3.25
C LEU A 125 12.12 2.91 -4.19
N TYR A 126 12.73 1.80 -4.61
CA TYR A 126 13.83 1.82 -5.57
C TYR A 126 13.44 2.51 -6.87
N VAL A 127 12.29 2.15 -7.45
CA VAL A 127 11.78 2.75 -8.70
C VAL A 127 11.47 4.23 -8.51
N VAL A 128 10.81 4.63 -7.41
CA VAL A 128 10.52 6.03 -7.10
C VAL A 128 11.81 6.85 -6.99
N ILE A 129 12.80 6.38 -6.21
CA ILE A 129 14.07 7.08 -6.02
C ILE A 129 14.83 7.22 -7.34
N LYS A 130 14.90 6.14 -8.13
CA LYS A 130 15.58 6.16 -9.44
C LYS A 130 14.86 7.08 -10.44
N LEU A 131 13.52 7.07 -10.44
CA LEU A 131 12.74 7.95 -11.29
C LEU A 131 12.97 9.42 -10.90
N LEU A 132 12.96 9.76 -9.61
CA LEU A 132 13.26 11.11 -9.13
C LEU A 132 14.70 11.53 -9.48
N ALA A 133 15.68 10.66 -9.25
CA ALA A 133 17.09 10.92 -9.57
C ALA A 133 17.34 11.14 -11.06
N SER A 134 16.46 10.65 -11.94
CA SER A 134 16.60 10.85 -13.39
C SER A 134 16.23 12.26 -13.88
N TYR A 135 15.71 13.13 -12.98
CA TYR A 135 15.40 14.53 -13.28
C TYR A 135 16.54 15.50 -12.90
N PHE A 136 17.54 15.01 -12.20
CA PHE A 136 18.76 15.77 -11.81
C PHE A 136 19.98 15.32 -12.62
#